data_d8f8ff1df9a4c181604d31796b29fff0
#
_entry.id   d8f8ff1df9a4c181604d31796b29fff0
#
_cell.length_a   1.000
_cell.length_b   1.000
_cell.length_c   1.000
_cell.angle_alpha   90.00
_cell.angle_beta   90.00
_cell.angle_gamma   90.00
#
_symmetry.space_group_name_H-M   'P 1'
#
loop_
_entity.id
_entity.type
_entity.pdbx_description
1 polymer ?
#
loop_
_entity_poly.entity_id
_entity_poly.type
_entity_poly.pdbx_seq_one_letter_code
_entity_poly.pdbx_strand_id
1 'polypeptide(L)'
;MDYLAHLVVQPLIQVDRRVFTILDPNLNRGLPPFLTEKEDVGLMIAQYTISSLLNRISLLVYPSTIFTTPTSASQEDHVSNSYNAALKSLEIMDLAMDIAAIEYLVSSYALLKRPWFDKTSSMVKRFVKELEPVFNKMFEEKTLGELFASSKKILDRLSDELLKSLEKKKDLL
;
A
#
# COMPACT_ATOMS: atom_id res chain seq x y z
N MET A 1 17.73 10.37 -2.37
CA MET A 1 16.80 9.36 -2.88
C MET A 1 16.99 8.00 -2.20
N ASP A 2 18.19 7.46 -2.07
CA ASP A 2 18.41 6.17 -1.38
C ASP A 2 17.88 6.16 0.06
N TYR A 3 18.06 7.22 0.85
CA TYR A 3 17.45 7.33 2.18
C TYR A 3 15.92 7.35 2.17
N LEU A 4 15.30 7.94 1.14
CA LEU A 4 13.84 7.92 1.00
C LEU A 4 13.34 6.48 0.81
N ALA A 5 14.04 5.67 0.02
CA ALA A 5 13.74 4.27 -0.18
C ALA A 5 13.71 3.51 1.17
N HIS A 6 14.73 3.70 2.03
CA HIS A 6 14.77 3.10 3.35
C HIS A 6 13.62 3.56 4.27
N LEU A 7 13.28 4.85 4.24
CA LEU A 7 12.19 5.40 5.05
C LEU A 7 10.83 4.81 4.67
N VAL A 8 10.60 4.56 3.39
CA VAL A 8 9.32 4.01 2.88
C VAL A 8 9.15 2.53 3.26
N VAL A 9 10.22 1.74 3.25
CA VAL A 9 10.15 0.29 3.49
C VAL A 9 9.68 -0.07 4.90
N GLN A 10 10.14 0.66 5.92
CA GLN A 10 9.81 0.33 7.31
C GLN A 10 8.29 0.36 7.62
N PRO A 11 7.53 1.40 7.23
CA PRO A 11 6.07 1.38 7.36
C PRO A 11 5.41 0.23 6.59
N LEU A 12 5.93 -0.13 5.41
CA LEU A 12 5.33 -1.19 4.59
C LEU A 12 5.46 -2.59 5.24
N ILE A 13 6.54 -2.85 5.97
CA ILE A 13 6.67 -4.06 6.77
C ILE A 13 5.57 -4.12 7.84
N GLN A 14 5.22 -2.98 8.43
CA GLN A 14 4.12 -2.90 9.39
C GLN A 14 2.75 -3.10 8.72
N VAL A 15 2.58 -2.64 7.47
CA VAL A 15 1.37 -2.94 6.69
C VAL A 15 1.18 -4.45 6.54
N ASP A 16 2.23 -5.18 6.14
CA ASP A 16 2.17 -6.63 6.02
C ASP A 16 1.73 -7.29 7.34
N ARG A 17 2.31 -6.87 8.46
CA ARG A 17 1.93 -7.42 9.78
C ARG A 17 0.50 -7.09 10.19
N ARG A 18 -0.02 -5.91 9.86
CA ARG A 18 -1.42 -5.56 10.11
C ARG A 18 -2.37 -6.40 9.26
N VAL A 19 -2.08 -6.57 7.98
CA VAL A 19 -2.90 -7.41 7.09
C VAL A 19 -2.86 -8.87 7.55
N PHE A 20 -1.69 -9.39 7.89
CA PHE A 20 -1.55 -10.71 8.52
C PHE A 20 -2.49 -10.86 9.73
N THR A 21 -2.44 -9.92 10.67
CA THR A 21 -3.26 -9.95 11.88
C THR A 21 -4.76 -9.93 11.58
N ILE A 22 -5.18 -9.18 10.56
CA ILE A 22 -6.59 -9.10 10.14
C ILE A 22 -7.07 -10.43 9.54
N LEU A 23 -6.23 -11.10 8.79
CA LEU A 23 -6.58 -12.32 8.06
C LEU A 23 -6.49 -13.59 8.91
N ASP A 24 -5.72 -13.58 10.01
CA ASP A 24 -5.55 -14.72 10.90
C ASP A 24 -6.69 -14.79 11.93
N PRO A 25 -7.51 -15.87 11.94
CA PRO A 25 -8.63 -16.02 12.86
C PRO A 25 -8.22 -16.02 14.34
N ASN A 26 -6.98 -16.42 14.66
CA ASN A 26 -6.48 -16.43 16.03
C ASN A 26 -6.11 -15.02 16.53
N LEU A 27 -5.87 -14.07 15.64
CA LEU A 27 -5.39 -12.72 15.96
C LEU A 27 -6.45 -11.64 15.69
N ASN A 28 -7.38 -11.87 14.77
CA ASN A 28 -8.31 -10.87 14.28
C ASN A 28 -9.52 -10.60 15.19
N ARG A 29 -9.56 -11.18 16.37
CA ARG A 29 -10.61 -10.96 17.38
C ARG A 29 -12.03 -11.23 16.87
N GLY A 30 -12.25 -12.44 16.32
CA GLY A 30 -13.55 -12.97 15.98
C GLY A 30 -14.08 -12.60 14.59
N LEU A 31 -13.23 -12.20 13.67
CA LEU A 31 -13.55 -12.21 12.25
C LEU A 31 -13.33 -13.61 11.67
N PRO A 32 -14.03 -13.99 10.59
CA PRO A 32 -13.78 -15.27 9.93
C PRO A 32 -12.38 -15.32 9.29
N PRO A 33 -11.82 -16.54 9.11
CA PRO A 33 -10.54 -16.72 8.42
C PRO A 33 -10.56 -16.04 7.06
N PHE A 34 -9.50 -15.31 6.72
CA PHE A 34 -9.37 -14.61 5.43
C PHE A 34 -10.57 -13.72 5.07
N LEU A 35 -11.36 -13.31 6.07
CA LEU A 35 -12.57 -12.49 5.98
C LEU A 35 -13.70 -13.11 5.14
N THR A 36 -13.71 -14.42 4.93
CA THR A 36 -14.78 -15.15 4.24
C THR A 36 -15.48 -16.14 5.17
N GLU A 37 -16.78 -16.32 4.97
CA GLU A 37 -17.60 -17.35 5.62
C GLU A 37 -17.84 -18.56 4.71
N LYS A 38 -17.36 -18.48 3.47
CA LYS A 38 -17.46 -19.54 2.47
C LYS A 38 -16.25 -20.46 2.55
N GLU A 39 -16.39 -21.67 2.01
CA GLU A 39 -15.26 -22.58 1.79
C GLU A 39 -14.44 -22.15 0.57
N ASP A 40 -13.91 -20.92 0.61
CA ASP A 40 -13.03 -20.36 -0.40
C ASP A 40 -11.80 -19.70 0.24
N VAL A 41 -10.88 -19.23 -0.59
CA VAL A 41 -9.63 -18.62 -0.13
C VAL A 41 -9.80 -17.16 0.39
N GLY A 42 -10.97 -16.58 0.24
CA GLY A 42 -11.24 -15.20 0.66
C GLY A 42 -10.15 -14.22 0.22
N LEU A 43 -9.68 -13.41 1.15
CA LEU A 43 -8.59 -12.45 0.90
C LEU A 43 -7.18 -13.00 1.24
N MET A 44 -7.00 -14.32 1.33
CA MET A 44 -5.69 -14.93 1.61
C MET A 44 -4.60 -14.44 0.64
N ILE A 45 -4.92 -14.31 -0.64
CA ILE A 45 -3.99 -13.88 -1.69
C ILE A 45 -3.48 -12.44 -1.47
N ALA A 46 -4.20 -11.60 -0.74
CA ALA A 46 -3.73 -10.26 -0.38
C ALA A 46 -2.38 -10.29 0.36
N GLN A 47 -2.22 -11.23 1.29
CA GLN A 47 -0.96 -11.40 2.03
C GLN A 47 0.18 -11.87 1.12
N TYR A 48 -0.08 -12.85 0.23
CA TYR A 48 0.93 -13.30 -0.73
C TYR A 48 1.38 -12.16 -1.66
N THR A 49 0.44 -11.34 -2.11
CA THR A 49 0.74 -10.19 -2.97
C THR A 49 1.60 -9.17 -2.25
N ILE A 50 1.24 -8.78 -1.02
CA ILE A 50 2.05 -7.85 -0.20
C ILE A 50 3.45 -8.40 0.01
N SER A 51 3.58 -9.67 0.39
CA SER A 51 4.88 -10.32 0.61
C SER A 51 5.75 -10.30 -0.65
N SER A 52 5.17 -10.57 -1.82
CA SER A 52 5.86 -10.49 -3.09
C SER A 52 6.33 -9.07 -3.43
N LEU A 53 5.46 -8.07 -3.24
CA LEU A 53 5.80 -6.66 -3.47
C LEU A 53 6.91 -6.18 -2.51
N LEU A 54 6.84 -6.56 -1.23
CA LEU A 54 7.89 -6.25 -0.25
C LEU A 54 9.23 -6.90 -0.63
N ASN A 55 9.22 -8.14 -1.12
CA ASN A 55 10.43 -8.78 -1.61
C ASN A 55 11.04 -7.98 -2.76
N ARG A 56 10.23 -7.56 -3.75
CA ARG A 56 10.69 -6.71 -4.85
C ARG A 56 11.28 -5.38 -4.35
N ILE A 57 10.60 -4.71 -3.43
CA ILE A 57 11.08 -3.46 -2.82
C ILE A 57 12.42 -3.69 -2.12
N SER A 58 12.58 -4.80 -1.39
CA SER A 58 13.82 -5.10 -0.66
C SER A 58 15.04 -5.19 -1.58
N LEU A 59 14.86 -5.65 -2.82
CA LEU A 59 15.92 -5.68 -3.82
C LEU A 59 16.26 -4.27 -4.35
N LEU A 60 15.27 -3.37 -4.40
CA LEU A 60 15.43 -1.99 -4.87
C LEU A 60 16.04 -1.05 -3.83
N VAL A 61 15.97 -1.40 -2.54
CA VAL A 61 16.47 -0.54 -1.45
C VAL A 61 17.99 -0.41 -1.44
N TYR A 62 18.71 -1.32 -2.08
CA TYR A 62 20.18 -1.26 -2.12
C TYR A 62 20.66 0.07 -2.72
N PRO A 63 21.53 0.85 -2.05
CA PRO A 63 21.88 2.19 -2.50
C PRO A 63 22.58 2.20 -3.84
N SER A 64 22.14 3.08 -4.77
CA SER A 64 22.81 3.29 -6.05
C SER A 64 24.06 4.16 -5.91
N THR A 65 24.06 5.03 -4.93
CA THR A 65 25.08 6.07 -4.75
C THR A 65 26.40 5.55 -4.19
N ILE A 66 26.45 4.28 -3.76
CA ILE A 66 27.69 3.66 -3.26
C ILE A 66 28.63 3.20 -4.37
N PHE A 67 28.14 3.09 -5.61
CA PHE A 67 28.95 2.72 -6.75
C PHE A 67 29.39 3.96 -7.53
N THR A 68 30.67 4.13 -7.66
CA THR A 68 31.24 5.16 -8.51
C THR A 68 32.37 4.59 -9.35
N THR A 69 32.49 5.08 -10.56
CA THR A 69 33.57 4.72 -11.48
C THR A 69 34.06 5.99 -12.18
N PRO A 70 35.38 6.14 -12.47
CA PRO A 70 35.83 7.26 -13.26
C PRO A 70 35.23 7.24 -14.67
N THR A 71 34.88 8.43 -15.16
CA THR A 71 34.29 8.65 -16.48
C THR A 71 35.06 9.73 -17.24
N SER A 72 34.66 10.02 -18.49
CA SER A 72 35.27 11.08 -19.32
C SER A 72 36.78 10.94 -19.45
N ALA A 73 37.28 9.73 -19.74
CA ALA A 73 38.71 9.41 -19.82
C ALA A 73 39.48 9.82 -18.54
N SER A 74 38.91 9.51 -17.39
CA SER A 74 39.46 9.85 -16.06
C SER A 74 39.53 11.34 -15.73
N GLN A 75 38.71 12.17 -16.39
CA GLN A 75 38.55 13.56 -16.01
C GLN A 75 37.57 13.75 -14.86
N GLU A 76 36.69 12.79 -14.68
CA GLU A 76 35.70 12.76 -13.58
C GLU A 76 35.95 11.52 -12.71
N ASP A 77 36.31 11.72 -11.47
CA ASP A 77 36.64 10.64 -10.53
C ASP A 77 35.39 10.07 -9.83
N HIS A 78 34.27 10.79 -9.89
CA HIS A 78 33.06 10.44 -9.16
C HIS A 78 31.81 10.67 -9.97
N VAL A 79 31.00 9.61 -10.12
CA VAL A 79 29.65 9.68 -10.67
C VAL A 79 28.65 9.48 -9.54
N SER A 80 27.75 10.44 -9.31
CA SER A 80 26.83 10.43 -8.18
C SER A 80 25.77 9.32 -8.23
N ASN A 81 25.49 8.76 -9.41
CA ASN A 81 24.37 7.82 -9.65
C ASN A 81 22.99 8.29 -9.14
N SER A 82 22.84 9.60 -8.94
CA SER A 82 21.61 10.20 -8.40
C SER A 82 20.37 9.95 -9.27
N TYR A 83 20.58 9.87 -10.60
CA TYR A 83 19.52 9.54 -11.55
C TYR A 83 18.96 8.11 -11.31
N ASN A 84 19.84 7.13 -11.15
CA ASN A 84 19.47 5.75 -10.86
C ASN A 84 18.76 5.65 -9.49
N ALA A 85 19.25 6.36 -8.48
CA ALA A 85 18.61 6.44 -7.17
C ALA A 85 17.20 7.05 -7.24
N ALA A 86 17.00 8.06 -8.09
CA ALA A 86 15.70 8.67 -8.32
C ALA A 86 14.72 7.70 -9.00
N LEU A 87 15.13 7.03 -10.07
CA LEU A 87 14.29 6.04 -10.77
C LEU A 87 13.84 4.90 -9.84
N LYS A 88 14.76 4.34 -9.05
CA LYS A 88 14.42 3.32 -8.05
C LYS A 88 13.42 3.83 -7.01
N SER A 89 13.58 5.08 -6.56
CA SER A 89 12.67 5.66 -5.59
C SER A 89 11.26 5.80 -6.15
N LEU A 90 11.10 6.17 -7.42
CA LEU A 90 9.80 6.22 -8.09
C LEU A 90 9.15 4.83 -8.17
N GLU A 91 9.91 3.80 -8.55
CA GLU A 91 9.41 2.43 -8.56
C GLU A 91 8.99 1.95 -7.17
N ILE A 92 9.79 2.23 -6.13
CA ILE A 92 9.45 1.90 -4.75
C ILE A 92 8.14 2.59 -4.31
N MET A 93 7.96 3.85 -4.67
CA MET A 93 6.72 4.59 -4.33
C MET A 93 5.50 4.00 -5.01
N ASP A 94 5.59 3.59 -6.27
CA ASP A 94 4.48 2.94 -6.98
C ASP A 94 4.10 1.59 -6.34
N LEU A 95 5.10 0.75 -6.03
CA LEU A 95 4.88 -0.50 -5.31
C LEU A 95 4.33 -0.28 -3.89
N ALA A 96 4.75 0.80 -3.21
CA ALA A 96 4.23 1.17 -1.90
C ALA A 96 2.74 1.54 -1.97
N MET A 97 2.32 2.25 -3.02
CA MET A 97 0.91 2.55 -3.25
C MET A 97 0.07 1.30 -3.52
N ASP A 98 0.62 0.29 -4.21
CA ASP A 98 -0.05 -1.01 -4.38
C ASP A 98 -0.27 -1.70 -3.03
N ILE A 99 0.75 -1.75 -2.17
CA ILE A 99 0.65 -2.33 -0.82
C ILE A 99 -0.38 -1.57 0.02
N ALA A 100 -0.36 -0.23 0.00
CA ALA A 100 -1.31 0.61 0.72
C ALA A 100 -2.75 0.40 0.24
N ALA A 101 -2.96 0.21 -1.06
CA ALA A 101 -4.27 -0.06 -1.62
C ALA A 101 -4.83 -1.43 -1.20
N ILE A 102 -3.97 -2.45 -1.10
CA ILE A 102 -4.35 -3.77 -0.59
C ILE A 102 -4.71 -3.67 0.90
N GLU A 103 -3.92 -2.97 1.72
CA GLU A 103 -4.26 -2.74 3.12
C GLU A 103 -5.59 -1.99 3.26
N TYR A 104 -5.79 -0.96 2.45
CA TYR A 104 -7.03 -0.17 2.44
C TYR A 104 -8.26 -1.05 2.16
N LEU A 105 -8.17 -1.93 1.16
CA LEU A 105 -9.24 -2.89 0.84
C LEU A 105 -9.50 -3.84 2.01
N VAL A 106 -8.47 -4.53 2.49
CA VAL A 106 -8.58 -5.56 3.54
C VAL A 106 -9.08 -4.96 4.86
N SER A 107 -8.51 -3.84 5.29
CA SER A 107 -8.88 -3.19 6.54
C SER A 107 -10.31 -2.62 6.50
N SER A 108 -10.71 -2.02 5.38
CA SER A 108 -12.07 -1.49 5.21
C SER A 108 -13.12 -2.60 5.20
N TYR A 109 -12.83 -3.71 4.52
CA TYR A 109 -13.74 -4.86 4.53
C TYR A 109 -13.85 -5.51 5.91
N ALA A 110 -12.73 -5.63 6.62
CA ALA A 110 -12.73 -6.09 8.01
C ALA A 110 -13.53 -5.18 8.93
N LEU A 111 -13.44 -3.86 8.77
CA LEU A 111 -14.22 -2.88 9.53
C LEU A 111 -15.71 -3.02 9.31
N LEU A 112 -16.16 -3.23 8.07
CA LEU A 112 -17.58 -3.46 7.76
C LEU A 112 -18.17 -4.67 8.49
N LYS A 113 -17.35 -5.70 8.73
CA LYS A 113 -17.77 -6.91 9.47
C LYS A 113 -17.81 -6.70 10.99
N ARG A 114 -17.38 -5.55 11.50
CA ARG A 114 -17.40 -5.27 12.94
C ARG A 114 -18.76 -4.74 13.42
N PRO A 115 -19.32 -5.27 14.51
CA PRO A 115 -20.62 -4.82 15.03
C PRO A 115 -20.64 -3.37 15.53
N TRP A 116 -19.47 -2.78 15.72
CA TRP A 116 -19.28 -1.40 16.15
C TRP A 116 -18.88 -0.44 15.02
N PHE A 117 -18.93 -0.87 13.75
CA PHE A 117 -18.58 -0.02 12.60
C PHE A 117 -19.35 1.31 12.62
N ASP A 118 -20.62 1.29 12.98
CA ASP A 118 -21.45 2.50 13.07
C ASP A 118 -21.00 3.51 14.13
N LYS A 119 -20.13 3.09 15.06
CA LYS A 119 -19.54 3.95 16.08
C LYS A 119 -18.24 4.61 15.63
N THR A 120 -17.75 4.30 14.44
CA THR A 120 -16.52 4.91 13.88
C THR A 120 -16.77 6.36 13.45
N SER A 121 -15.69 7.12 13.26
CA SER A 121 -15.78 8.51 12.82
C SER A 121 -16.40 8.64 11.43
N SER A 122 -16.98 9.80 11.14
CA SER A 122 -17.55 10.10 9.81
C SER A 122 -16.51 9.99 8.69
N MET A 123 -15.25 10.33 8.98
CA MET A 123 -14.14 10.20 8.04
C MET A 123 -13.88 8.72 7.70
N VAL A 124 -13.77 7.85 8.69
CA VAL A 124 -13.59 6.41 8.47
C VAL A 124 -14.75 5.82 7.67
N LYS A 125 -15.99 6.17 8.03
CA LYS A 125 -17.19 5.73 7.30
C LYS A 125 -17.14 6.16 5.82
N ARG A 126 -16.74 7.41 5.57
CA ARG A 126 -16.57 7.91 4.19
C ARG A 126 -15.58 7.06 3.41
N PHE A 127 -14.38 6.83 3.97
CA PHE A 127 -13.35 6.03 3.30
C PHE A 127 -13.83 4.60 3.00
N VAL A 128 -14.49 3.95 3.94
CA VAL A 128 -15.02 2.60 3.75
C VAL A 128 -16.10 2.57 2.68
N LYS A 129 -17.01 3.57 2.65
CA LYS A 129 -18.08 3.66 1.64
C LYS A 129 -17.57 3.84 0.21
N GLU A 130 -16.44 4.50 0.02
CA GLU A 130 -15.82 4.63 -1.30
C GLU A 130 -15.44 3.28 -1.93
N LEU A 131 -15.24 2.24 -1.10
CA LEU A 131 -14.95 0.88 -1.56
C LEU A 131 -16.22 0.01 -1.75
N GLU A 132 -17.42 0.49 -1.47
CA GLU A 132 -18.66 -0.29 -1.68
C GLU A 132 -18.75 -0.92 -3.09
N PRO A 133 -18.46 -0.19 -4.18
CA PRO A 133 -18.50 -0.78 -5.51
C PRO A 133 -17.48 -1.91 -5.73
N VAL A 134 -16.37 -1.90 -4.97
CA VAL A 134 -15.35 -2.94 -5.00
C VAL A 134 -15.83 -4.15 -4.20
N PHE A 135 -16.41 -3.94 -3.02
CA PHE A 135 -16.94 -5.02 -2.17
C PHE A 135 -18.08 -5.78 -2.83
N ASN A 136 -18.98 -5.09 -3.52
CA ASN A 136 -20.09 -5.72 -4.26
C ASN A 136 -19.60 -6.66 -5.36
N LYS A 137 -18.40 -6.46 -5.87
CA LYS A 137 -17.76 -7.28 -6.90
C LYS A 137 -16.80 -8.34 -6.35
N MET A 138 -16.50 -8.30 -5.06
CA MET A 138 -15.48 -9.15 -4.43
C MET A 138 -15.79 -10.64 -4.50
N PHE A 139 -17.06 -11.01 -4.61
CA PHE A 139 -17.54 -12.39 -4.67
C PHE A 139 -18.15 -12.74 -6.04
N GLU A 140 -18.07 -11.84 -7.02
CA GLU A 140 -18.33 -12.10 -8.41
C GLU A 140 -17.06 -12.67 -9.08
N GLU A 141 -17.14 -13.11 -10.32
CA GLU A 141 -16.03 -13.74 -11.08
C GLU A 141 -14.82 -12.83 -11.37
N LYS A 142 -14.58 -11.78 -10.58
CA LYS A 142 -13.44 -10.89 -10.74
C LYS A 142 -12.20 -11.39 -10.01
N THR A 143 -11.06 -11.20 -10.66
CA THR A 143 -9.77 -11.53 -10.07
C THR A 143 -9.46 -10.54 -8.91
N LEU A 144 -8.78 -11.01 -7.87
CA LEU A 144 -8.32 -10.15 -6.77
C LEU A 144 -7.41 -9.02 -7.27
N GLY A 145 -6.66 -9.23 -8.34
CA GLY A 145 -5.86 -8.19 -8.99
C GLY A 145 -6.68 -7.01 -9.50
N GLU A 146 -7.87 -7.26 -10.07
CA GLU A 146 -8.78 -6.18 -10.50
C GLU A 146 -9.36 -5.41 -9.31
N LEU A 147 -9.62 -6.09 -8.20
CA LEU A 147 -10.06 -5.44 -6.95
C LEU A 147 -8.96 -4.56 -6.39
N PHE A 148 -7.72 -5.02 -6.34
CA PHE A 148 -6.58 -4.24 -5.87
C PHE A 148 -6.33 -3.01 -6.75
N ALA A 149 -6.36 -3.17 -8.08
CA ALA A 149 -6.22 -2.05 -9.02
C ALA A 149 -7.35 -1.01 -8.87
N SER A 150 -8.59 -1.46 -8.62
CA SER A 150 -9.73 -0.58 -8.38
C SER A 150 -9.56 0.18 -7.05
N SER A 151 -9.09 -0.51 -6.00
CA SER A 151 -8.81 0.10 -4.69
C SER A 151 -7.68 1.14 -4.78
N LYS A 152 -6.64 0.87 -5.58
CA LYS A 152 -5.55 1.83 -5.83
C LYS A 152 -6.08 3.13 -6.44
N LYS A 153 -6.90 3.04 -7.48
CA LYS A 153 -7.51 4.22 -8.12
C LYS A 153 -8.35 5.07 -7.15
N ILE A 154 -9.08 4.42 -6.24
CA ILE A 154 -9.87 5.11 -5.23
C ILE A 154 -8.94 5.78 -4.21
N LEU A 155 -7.90 5.07 -3.76
CA LEU A 155 -6.93 5.60 -2.80
C LEU A 155 -6.17 6.80 -3.36
N ASP A 156 -5.72 6.73 -4.63
CA ASP A 156 -5.04 7.84 -5.32
C ASP A 156 -5.92 9.09 -5.34
N ARG A 157 -7.20 8.94 -5.75
CA ARG A 157 -8.15 10.04 -5.75
C ARG A 157 -8.36 10.66 -4.36
N LEU A 158 -8.53 9.83 -3.34
CA LEU A 158 -8.72 10.29 -1.95
C LEU A 158 -7.48 11.00 -1.41
N SER A 159 -6.29 10.52 -1.77
CA SER A 159 -5.02 11.15 -1.42
C SER A 159 -4.89 12.54 -2.03
N ASP A 160 -5.23 12.69 -3.31
CA ASP A 160 -5.24 13.99 -4.00
C ASP A 160 -6.24 14.97 -3.39
N GLU A 161 -7.44 14.50 -3.03
CA GLU A 161 -8.45 15.33 -2.35
C GLU A 161 -7.94 15.83 -0.99
N LEU A 162 -7.30 14.95 -0.23
CA LEU A 162 -6.71 15.32 1.08
C LEU A 162 -5.59 16.33 0.93
N LEU A 163 -4.67 16.12 -0.01
CA LEU A 163 -3.56 17.05 -0.28
C LEU A 163 -4.08 18.45 -0.64
N LYS A 164 -5.03 18.54 -1.58
CA LYS A 164 -5.67 19.81 -1.95
C LYS A 164 -6.36 20.49 -0.77
N SER A 165 -6.94 19.72 0.14
CA SER A 165 -7.60 20.25 1.34
C SER A 165 -6.61 20.81 2.35
N LEU A 166 -5.41 20.22 2.46
CA LEU A 166 -4.33 20.66 3.33
C LEU A 166 -3.65 21.92 2.77
N GLU A 167 -3.44 22.00 1.46
CA GLU A 167 -2.91 23.18 0.79
C GLU A 167 -3.79 24.41 1.03
N LYS A 168 -5.12 24.27 0.80
CA LYS A 168 -6.08 25.34 1.08
C LYS A 168 -6.09 25.82 2.54
N LYS A 169 -5.82 24.93 3.50
CA LYS A 169 -5.71 25.34 4.91
C LYS A 169 -4.43 26.07 5.22
N LYS A 170 -3.33 25.77 4.51
CA LYS A 170 -2.05 26.44 4.67
C LYS A 170 -2.10 27.90 4.16
N ASP A 171 -2.90 28.17 3.12
CA ASP A 171 -3.09 29.51 2.58
C ASP A 171 -4.00 30.41 3.47
N LEU A 172 -4.60 29.83 4.52
CA LEU A 172 -5.47 30.51 5.49
C LEU A 172 -4.79 30.79 6.84
N LEU A 173 -3.54 30.39 7.00
CA LEU A 173 -2.67 30.61 8.17
C LEU A 173 -1.54 31.57 7.82
#